data_ff2f979937b11c1282cd9850ffc7fb69
#
_entry.id   ff2f979937b11c1282cd9850ffc7fb69
#
_cell.length_a   1.000
_cell.length_b   1.000
_cell.length_c   1.000
_cell.angle_alpha   90.00
_cell.angle_beta   90.00
_cell.angle_gamma   90.00
#
_symmetry.space_group_name_H-M   'P 1'
#
loop_
_entity.id
_entity.type
_entity.pdbx_description
1 polymer ?
#
loop_
_entity_poly.entity_id
_entity_poly.type
_entity_poly.pdbx_seq_one_letter_code
_entity_poly.pdbx_strand_id
1 'polypeptide(L)'
;MSIWIYFEQKKMLQFFYYSKYYYICNMNKLLKEIGATPVTTSIIESLYPELKSPNKKVALLEKQSYIIRLKRGLYVVNPEHSGKTLSTELIANHLYAPSYISMSTALRYYGLIPEAVYVNQSMTVKHSRSFKTPLGNYDYKYISREAFSVGVRSLHMGDYAFLIASPEKALCDLIANSSKVNLRYLTDVEHYIEEDIRIDMEEFYKLDATVFEDYIKVGGKKADSIVTLLKYLKR
;
A
#
# COMPACT_ATOMS: atom_id res chain seq x y z
N MET A 1 -59.44 24.93 -7.03
CA MET A 1 -58.14 24.95 -7.74
C MET A 1 -56.94 24.45 -6.87
N SER A 2 -57.13 24.08 -5.62
CA SER A 2 -56.01 23.78 -4.69
C SER A 2 -55.70 22.28 -4.44
N ILE A 3 -56.66 21.36 -4.62
CA ILE A 3 -56.45 19.93 -4.29
C ILE A 3 -55.68 19.21 -5.38
N TRP A 4 -55.88 19.57 -6.66
CA TRP A 4 -55.21 18.94 -7.80
C TRP A 4 -53.68 19.27 -7.82
N ILE A 5 -53.32 20.51 -7.51
CA ILE A 5 -51.93 20.98 -7.40
C ILE A 5 -51.17 20.26 -6.26
N TYR A 6 -51.87 20.02 -5.15
CA TYR A 6 -51.27 19.29 -4.01
C TYR A 6 -50.97 17.81 -4.34
N PHE A 7 -51.85 17.13 -5.10
CA PHE A 7 -51.63 15.75 -5.55
C PHE A 7 -50.51 15.63 -6.55
N GLU A 8 -50.37 16.56 -7.48
CA GLU A 8 -49.28 16.60 -8.46
C GLU A 8 -47.91 16.87 -7.78
N GLN A 9 -47.89 17.81 -6.84
CA GLN A 9 -46.67 18.06 -6.05
C GLN A 9 -46.26 16.83 -5.22
N LYS A 10 -47.18 16.11 -4.64
CA LYS A 10 -46.92 14.90 -3.87
C LYS A 10 -46.41 13.78 -4.74
N LYS A 11 -46.93 13.56 -5.94
CA LYS A 11 -46.44 12.62 -6.95
C LYS A 11 -45.06 12.99 -7.44
N MET A 12 -44.79 14.25 -7.73
CA MET A 12 -43.45 14.72 -8.12
C MET A 12 -42.42 14.49 -7.00
N LEU A 13 -42.74 14.83 -5.76
CA LEU A 13 -41.86 14.59 -4.60
C LEU A 13 -41.59 13.09 -4.41
N GLN A 14 -42.62 12.24 -4.57
CA GLN A 14 -42.49 10.81 -4.46
C GLN A 14 -41.63 10.22 -5.61
N PHE A 15 -41.82 10.73 -6.84
CA PHE A 15 -40.98 10.34 -8.00
C PHE A 15 -39.53 10.78 -7.83
N PHE A 16 -39.27 12.00 -7.33
CA PHE A 16 -37.93 12.47 -7.00
C PHE A 16 -37.30 11.66 -5.88
N TYR A 17 -38.08 11.27 -4.87
CA TYR A 17 -37.60 10.43 -3.77
C TYR A 17 -37.22 9.02 -4.25
N TYR A 18 -38.08 8.36 -5.06
CA TYR A 18 -37.79 7.05 -5.66
C TYR A 18 -36.63 7.10 -6.63
N SER A 19 -36.55 8.11 -7.49
CA SER A 19 -35.45 8.30 -8.41
C SER A 19 -34.12 8.51 -7.66
N LYS A 20 -34.10 9.33 -6.62
CA LYS A 20 -32.93 9.56 -5.77
C LYS A 20 -32.51 8.29 -5.01
N TYR A 21 -33.46 7.54 -4.49
CA TYR A 21 -33.24 6.30 -3.77
C TYR A 21 -32.68 5.20 -4.69
N TYR A 22 -33.27 5.02 -5.86
CA TYR A 22 -32.79 4.10 -6.90
C TYR A 22 -31.39 4.45 -7.38
N TYR A 23 -31.10 5.73 -7.55
CA TYR A 23 -29.80 6.24 -7.94
C TYR A 23 -28.72 5.95 -6.86
N ILE A 24 -29.05 6.19 -5.59
CA ILE A 24 -28.17 5.90 -4.45
C ILE A 24 -27.91 4.39 -4.33
N CYS A 25 -28.93 3.56 -4.48
CA CYS A 25 -28.79 2.09 -4.45
C CYS A 25 -27.86 1.57 -5.56
N ASN A 26 -28.04 2.04 -6.79
CA ASN A 26 -27.18 1.68 -7.91
C ASN A 26 -25.74 2.17 -7.72
N MET A 27 -25.55 3.38 -7.25
CA MET A 27 -24.24 3.95 -6.95
C MET A 27 -23.49 3.12 -5.90
N ASN A 28 -24.18 2.75 -4.81
CA ASN A 28 -23.58 1.91 -3.77
C ASN A 28 -23.19 0.52 -4.30
N LYS A 29 -23.96 -0.05 -5.21
CA LYS A 29 -23.62 -1.34 -5.84
C LYS A 29 -22.33 -1.24 -6.66
N LEU A 30 -22.21 -0.24 -7.54
CA LEU A 30 -21.02 -0.01 -8.37
C LEU A 30 -19.76 0.23 -7.51
N LEU A 31 -19.87 1.02 -6.45
CA LEU A 31 -18.75 1.28 -5.54
C LEU A 31 -18.35 0.03 -4.74
N LYS A 32 -19.32 -0.83 -4.37
CA LYS A 32 -19.01 -2.12 -3.72
C LYS A 32 -18.23 -3.07 -4.62
N GLU A 33 -18.48 -3.06 -5.92
CA GLU A 33 -17.76 -3.88 -6.90
C GLU A 33 -16.28 -3.49 -7.02
N ILE A 34 -15.93 -2.19 -6.84
CA ILE A 34 -14.54 -1.75 -6.77
C ILE A 34 -13.83 -2.33 -5.52
N GLY A 35 -14.54 -2.46 -4.42
CA GLY A 35 -14.01 -2.99 -3.17
C GLY A 35 -12.94 -2.11 -2.54
N ALA A 36 -11.83 -2.73 -2.07
CA ALA A 36 -10.72 -2.05 -1.40
C ALA A 36 -9.60 -1.61 -2.37
N THR A 37 -9.70 -1.95 -3.66
CA THR A 37 -8.64 -1.72 -4.64
C THR A 37 -8.56 -0.23 -5.02
N PRO A 38 -7.37 0.40 -4.98
CA PRO A 38 -7.17 1.75 -5.49
C PRO A 38 -7.45 1.82 -7.00
N VAL A 39 -8.25 2.79 -7.42
CA VAL A 39 -8.67 2.96 -8.81
C VAL A 39 -8.36 4.35 -9.35
N THR A 40 -8.14 4.43 -10.65
CA THR A 40 -7.89 5.69 -11.35
C THR A 40 -9.19 6.45 -11.61
N THR A 41 -9.07 7.77 -11.89
CA THR A 41 -10.21 8.60 -12.34
C THR A 41 -10.95 7.95 -13.50
N SER A 42 -10.24 7.43 -14.50
CA SER A 42 -10.83 6.81 -15.69
C SER A 42 -11.67 5.57 -15.38
N ILE A 43 -11.27 4.75 -14.40
CA ILE A 43 -12.07 3.60 -13.94
C ILE A 43 -13.38 4.09 -13.31
N ILE A 44 -13.32 5.13 -12.45
CA ILE A 44 -14.54 5.68 -11.85
C ILE A 44 -15.45 6.31 -12.92
N GLU A 45 -14.87 7.02 -13.89
CA GLU A 45 -15.61 7.62 -15.00
C GLU A 45 -16.31 6.57 -15.87
N SER A 46 -15.67 5.43 -16.12
CA SER A 46 -16.25 4.33 -16.92
C SER A 46 -17.46 3.66 -16.27
N LEU A 47 -17.69 3.87 -14.97
CA LEU A 47 -18.92 3.42 -14.29
C LEU A 47 -20.15 4.28 -14.61
N TYR A 48 -19.97 5.43 -15.28
CA TYR A 48 -21.02 6.40 -15.59
C TYR A 48 -20.99 6.81 -17.07
N PRO A 49 -21.08 5.86 -18.00
CA PRO A 49 -20.92 6.13 -19.44
C PRO A 49 -22.03 7.04 -20.01
N GLU A 50 -23.19 7.10 -19.35
CA GLU A 50 -24.33 7.93 -19.76
C GLU A 50 -24.17 9.41 -19.41
N LEU A 51 -23.19 9.78 -18.59
CA LEU A 51 -23.01 11.16 -18.17
C LEU A 51 -22.22 11.96 -19.18
N LYS A 52 -22.72 13.15 -19.56
CA LYS A 52 -21.98 14.11 -20.44
C LYS A 52 -20.67 14.61 -19.81
N SER A 53 -20.54 14.57 -18.49
CA SER A 53 -19.38 15.09 -17.75
C SER A 53 -19.04 14.16 -16.58
N PRO A 54 -18.47 12.95 -16.81
CA PRO A 54 -18.17 11.98 -15.75
C PRO A 54 -17.18 12.52 -14.70
N ASN A 55 -16.24 13.39 -15.10
CA ASN A 55 -15.28 14.04 -14.20
C ASN A 55 -15.96 14.87 -13.08
N LYS A 56 -17.07 15.54 -13.38
CA LYS A 56 -17.87 16.25 -12.37
C LYS A 56 -18.47 15.26 -11.36
N LYS A 57 -18.81 14.06 -11.80
CA LYS A 57 -19.30 13.00 -10.92
C LYS A 57 -18.21 12.53 -9.96
N VAL A 58 -16.97 12.33 -10.42
CA VAL A 58 -15.84 11.99 -9.56
C VAL A 58 -15.63 13.05 -8.47
N ALA A 59 -15.64 14.33 -8.84
CA ALA A 59 -15.53 15.43 -7.89
C ALA A 59 -16.68 15.45 -6.85
N LEU A 60 -17.90 15.11 -7.28
CA LEU A 60 -19.06 15.01 -6.39
C LEU A 60 -18.92 13.83 -5.42
N LEU A 61 -18.49 12.66 -5.90
CA LEU A 61 -18.25 11.48 -5.06
C LEU A 61 -17.20 11.76 -3.99
N GLU A 62 -16.12 12.45 -4.35
CA GLU A 62 -15.09 12.88 -3.41
C GLU A 62 -15.66 13.86 -2.37
N LYS A 63 -16.39 14.90 -2.81
CA LYS A 63 -17.02 15.89 -1.91
C LYS A 63 -18.02 15.25 -0.94
N GLN A 64 -18.70 14.20 -1.36
CA GLN A 64 -19.67 13.45 -0.55
C GLN A 64 -19.03 12.31 0.26
N SER A 65 -17.69 12.21 0.26
CA SER A 65 -16.93 11.18 0.98
C SER A 65 -17.23 9.73 0.57
N TYR A 66 -17.77 9.49 -0.63
CA TYR A 66 -17.91 8.13 -1.18
C TYR A 66 -16.57 7.53 -1.59
N ILE A 67 -15.65 8.40 -2.06
CA ILE A 67 -14.29 8.04 -2.41
C ILE A 67 -13.29 8.95 -1.69
N ILE A 68 -12.13 8.41 -1.37
CA ILE A 68 -11.02 9.11 -0.71
C ILE A 68 -9.90 9.26 -1.72
N ARG A 69 -9.45 10.49 -1.94
CA ARG A 69 -8.31 10.77 -2.83
C ARG A 69 -6.99 10.40 -2.15
N LEU A 70 -6.21 9.52 -2.78
CA LEU A 70 -4.85 9.17 -2.37
C LEU A 70 -3.81 10.14 -2.95
N LYS A 71 -3.98 10.46 -4.23
CA LYS A 71 -3.24 11.48 -4.98
C LYS A 71 -4.09 11.94 -6.17
N ARG A 72 -3.61 12.92 -6.93
CA ARG A 72 -4.27 13.34 -8.17
C ARG A 72 -4.47 12.13 -9.09
N GLY A 73 -5.72 11.84 -9.42
CA GLY A 73 -6.11 10.78 -10.34
C GLY A 73 -6.14 9.36 -9.76
N LEU A 74 -5.97 9.18 -8.43
CA LEU A 74 -6.04 7.88 -7.76
C LEU A 74 -6.88 7.98 -6.50
N TYR A 75 -7.84 7.08 -6.36
CA TYR A 75 -8.83 7.06 -5.29
C TYR A 75 -9.03 5.64 -4.73
N VAL A 76 -9.58 5.56 -3.53
CA VAL A 76 -10.17 4.35 -2.95
C VAL A 76 -11.62 4.62 -2.58
N VAL A 77 -12.45 3.59 -2.57
CA VAL A 77 -13.82 3.72 -2.05
C VAL A 77 -13.75 3.79 -0.52
N ASN A 78 -14.52 4.70 0.06
CA ASN A 78 -14.59 4.80 1.52
C ASN A 78 -15.16 3.49 2.11
N PRO A 79 -14.51 2.90 3.14
CA PRO A 79 -14.96 1.68 3.82
C PRO A 79 -16.43 1.69 4.24
N GLU A 80 -16.96 2.84 4.66
CA GLU A 80 -18.36 3.01 5.03
C GLU A 80 -19.32 2.67 3.88
N HIS A 81 -18.88 2.82 2.64
CA HIS A 81 -19.69 2.55 1.44
C HIS A 81 -19.34 1.23 0.76
N SER A 82 -18.07 0.82 0.77
CA SER A 82 -17.65 -0.46 0.21
C SER A 82 -17.94 -1.65 1.13
N GLY A 83 -17.97 -1.43 2.44
CA GLY A 83 -18.01 -2.49 3.45
C GLY A 83 -16.71 -3.31 3.52
N LYS A 84 -15.62 -2.87 2.86
CA LYS A 84 -14.32 -3.55 2.82
C LYS A 84 -13.28 -2.74 3.59
N THR A 85 -12.48 -3.43 4.39
CA THR A 85 -11.32 -2.82 5.07
C THR A 85 -10.23 -2.48 4.04
N LEU A 86 -9.67 -1.28 4.15
CA LEU A 86 -8.57 -0.86 3.29
C LEU A 86 -7.25 -1.47 3.78
N SER A 87 -6.43 -1.95 2.84
CA SER A 87 -5.07 -2.39 3.11
C SER A 87 -4.09 -1.27 2.79
N THR A 88 -3.27 -0.90 3.75
CA THR A 88 -2.19 0.09 3.58
C THR A 88 -1.12 -0.42 2.61
N GLU A 89 -0.88 -1.73 2.60
CA GLU A 89 0.07 -2.41 1.74
C GLU A 89 -0.38 -2.37 0.27
N LEU A 90 -1.67 -2.69 0.02
CA LEU A 90 -2.25 -2.59 -1.32
C LEU A 90 -2.23 -1.15 -1.83
N ILE A 91 -2.60 -0.18 -0.97
CA ILE A 91 -2.54 1.25 -1.29
C ILE A 91 -1.12 1.65 -1.65
N ALA A 92 -0.10 1.25 -0.88
CA ALA A 92 1.29 1.57 -1.15
C ALA A 92 1.73 1.06 -2.52
N ASN A 93 1.39 -0.18 -2.88
CA ASN A 93 1.75 -0.75 -4.19
C ASN A 93 1.10 0.03 -5.35
N HIS A 94 -0.13 0.50 -5.21
CA HIS A 94 -0.84 1.27 -6.26
C HIS A 94 -0.44 2.75 -6.28
N LEU A 95 -0.08 3.33 -5.13
CA LEU A 95 0.21 4.76 -5.02
C LEU A 95 1.44 5.15 -5.84
N TYR A 96 2.47 4.29 -5.91
CA TYR A 96 3.68 4.57 -6.69
C TYR A 96 4.28 3.30 -7.31
N ALA A 97 3.55 2.64 -8.18
CA ALA A 97 3.98 1.43 -8.88
C ALA A 97 5.07 1.70 -9.95
N PRO A 98 5.99 0.76 -10.24
CA PRO A 98 6.16 -0.49 -9.51
C PRO A 98 6.88 -0.28 -8.17
N SER A 99 6.38 -0.94 -7.14
CA SER A 99 6.95 -0.90 -5.80
C SER A 99 6.54 -2.13 -4.99
N TYR A 100 7.25 -2.42 -3.91
CA TYR A 100 6.90 -3.42 -2.93
C TYR A 100 7.14 -2.89 -1.52
N ILE A 101 6.37 -3.36 -0.54
CA ILE A 101 6.54 -3.05 0.88
C ILE A 101 7.87 -3.63 1.36
N SER A 102 8.64 -2.86 2.13
CA SER A 102 9.96 -3.29 2.62
C SER A 102 10.38 -2.62 3.92
N MET A 103 11.64 -2.81 4.28
CA MET A 103 12.28 -2.21 5.46
C MET A 103 11.48 -2.50 6.74
N SER A 104 11.40 -1.56 7.67
CA SER A 104 10.69 -1.74 8.95
C SER A 104 9.21 -2.08 8.78
N THR A 105 8.55 -1.62 7.71
CA THR A 105 7.14 -1.96 7.44
C THR A 105 6.98 -3.45 7.16
N ALA A 106 7.85 -4.05 6.35
CA ALA A 106 7.80 -5.49 6.08
C ALA A 106 8.25 -6.32 7.30
N LEU A 107 9.31 -5.92 8.00
CA LEU A 107 9.77 -6.61 9.21
C LEU A 107 8.66 -6.64 10.28
N ARG A 108 7.95 -5.53 10.47
CA ARG A 108 6.80 -5.48 11.37
C ARG A 108 5.64 -6.36 10.88
N TYR A 109 5.36 -6.37 9.58
CA TYR A 109 4.31 -7.23 9.01
C TYR A 109 4.53 -8.71 9.35
N TYR A 110 5.78 -9.15 9.34
CA TYR A 110 6.17 -10.51 9.75
C TYR A 110 6.35 -10.69 11.26
N GLY A 111 6.14 -9.63 12.06
CA GLY A 111 6.28 -9.69 13.53
C GLY A 111 7.72 -9.75 14.03
N LEU A 112 8.72 -9.44 13.20
CA LEU A 112 10.13 -9.53 13.54
C LEU A 112 10.63 -8.36 14.38
N ILE A 113 9.98 -7.20 14.31
CA ILE A 113 10.34 -6.02 15.11
C ILE A 113 9.15 -5.56 15.96
N PRO A 114 9.38 -5.14 17.23
CA PRO A 114 8.32 -4.70 18.11
C PRO A 114 7.82 -3.28 17.85
N GLU A 115 8.63 -2.45 17.14
CA GLU A 115 8.36 -1.02 16.96
C GLU A 115 7.12 -0.74 16.13
N ALA A 116 6.37 0.29 16.55
CA ALA A 116 5.30 0.85 15.73
C ALA A 116 5.88 1.57 14.50
N VAL A 117 5.43 1.20 13.31
CA VAL A 117 5.83 1.85 12.06
C VAL A 117 4.72 2.80 11.62
N TYR A 118 4.97 4.11 11.70
CA TYR A 118 4.01 5.17 11.36
C TYR A 118 4.03 5.59 9.89
N VAL A 119 5.04 5.15 9.15
CA VAL A 119 5.23 5.46 7.73
C VAL A 119 5.35 4.16 6.96
N ASN A 120 4.48 3.95 5.98
CA ASN A 120 4.57 2.78 5.10
C ASN A 120 5.77 2.91 4.17
N GLN A 121 6.78 2.08 4.38
CA GLN A 121 8.04 2.10 3.64
C GLN A 121 8.00 1.09 2.50
N SER A 122 8.40 1.53 1.31
CA SER A 122 8.43 0.73 0.09
C SER A 122 9.69 0.98 -0.72
N MET A 123 10.07 -0.02 -1.51
CA MET A 123 11.14 0.12 -2.50
C MET A 123 10.56 0.27 -3.90
N THR A 124 11.23 1.04 -4.75
CA THR A 124 10.82 1.28 -6.14
C THR A 124 12.02 1.46 -7.04
N VAL A 125 11.88 1.10 -8.32
CA VAL A 125 12.88 1.40 -9.37
C VAL A 125 12.82 2.84 -9.90
N LYS A 126 11.87 3.65 -9.38
CA LYS A 126 11.72 5.06 -9.68
C LYS A 126 12.48 5.92 -8.66
N HIS A 127 12.54 7.23 -8.90
CA HIS A 127 13.11 8.17 -7.93
C HIS A 127 12.41 8.08 -6.57
N SER A 128 13.18 8.21 -5.49
CA SER A 128 12.65 8.25 -4.14
C SER A 128 11.62 9.36 -3.98
N ARG A 129 10.52 9.06 -3.31
CA ARG A 129 9.41 10.00 -3.15
C ARG A 129 8.56 9.65 -1.93
N SER A 130 8.02 10.69 -1.28
CA SER A 130 7.09 10.54 -0.16
C SER A 130 5.72 11.08 -0.54
N PHE A 131 4.67 10.45 -0.01
CA PHE A 131 3.28 10.88 -0.17
C PHE A 131 2.62 10.98 1.20
N LYS A 132 1.87 12.06 1.40
CA LYS A 132 0.94 12.24 2.52
C LYS A 132 -0.47 12.11 2.00
N THR A 133 -1.24 11.19 2.56
CA THR A 133 -2.63 10.92 2.18
C THR A 133 -3.52 10.99 3.42
N PRO A 134 -4.85 11.10 3.27
CA PRO A 134 -5.76 10.99 4.41
C PRO A 134 -5.68 9.63 5.14
N LEU A 135 -5.10 8.59 4.51
CA LEU A 135 -5.00 7.23 5.03
C LEU A 135 -3.60 6.89 5.56
N GLY A 136 -2.69 7.86 5.64
CA GLY A 136 -1.34 7.67 6.18
C GLY A 136 -0.23 8.22 5.30
N ASN A 137 0.99 8.04 5.78
CA ASN A 137 2.21 8.47 5.10
C ASN A 137 2.88 7.29 4.42
N TYR A 138 3.42 7.53 3.22
CA TYR A 138 4.08 6.52 2.38
C TYR A 138 5.42 7.06 1.91
N ASP A 139 6.49 6.29 2.13
CA ASP A 139 7.85 6.64 1.74
C ASP A 139 8.42 5.57 0.79
N TYR A 140 8.91 6.01 -0.37
CA TYR A 140 9.48 5.15 -1.40
C TYR A 140 10.95 5.46 -1.57
N LYS A 141 11.79 4.43 -1.41
CA LYS A 141 13.23 4.50 -1.64
C LYS A 141 13.60 3.83 -2.95
N TYR A 142 14.59 4.40 -3.61
CA TYR A 142 15.10 3.83 -4.85
C TYR A 142 15.88 2.54 -4.61
N ILE A 143 15.66 1.58 -5.51
CA ILE A 143 16.47 0.35 -5.64
C ILE A 143 16.81 0.10 -7.10
N SER A 144 17.98 -0.50 -7.38
CA SER A 144 18.34 -0.89 -8.74
C SER A 144 17.40 -1.98 -9.29
N ARG A 145 17.28 -2.07 -10.60
CA ARG A 145 16.40 -3.05 -11.26
C ARG A 145 16.84 -4.49 -10.98
N GLU A 146 18.14 -4.72 -10.90
CA GLU A 146 18.74 -6.02 -10.66
C GLU A 146 18.39 -6.53 -9.26
N ALA A 147 18.39 -5.66 -8.26
CA ALA A 147 18.05 -6.00 -6.88
C ALA A 147 16.53 -5.95 -6.59
N PHE A 148 15.72 -5.41 -7.49
CA PHE A 148 14.28 -5.18 -7.25
C PHE A 148 13.51 -6.49 -7.02
N SER A 149 13.79 -7.54 -7.80
CA SER A 149 13.03 -8.80 -7.75
C SER A 149 13.53 -9.79 -6.70
N VAL A 150 14.76 -9.59 -6.17
CA VAL A 150 15.34 -10.50 -5.17
C VAL A 150 14.49 -10.50 -3.91
N GLY A 151 14.04 -11.69 -3.48
CA GLY A 151 13.29 -11.88 -2.24
C GLY A 151 11.94 -11.16 -2.16
N VAL A 152 11.37 -10.71 -3.29
CA VAL A 152 10.02 -10.11 -3.32
C VAL A 152 8.98 -11.20 -3.48
N ARG A 153 7.92 -11.13 -2.67
CA ARG A 153 6.80 -12.08 -2.63
C ARG A 153 5.49 -11.39 -2.94
N SER A 154 4.56 -12.12 -3.56
CA SER A 154 3.17 -11.72 -3.70
C SER A 154 2.35 -12.40 -2.61
N LEU A 155 1.75 -11.62 -1.71
CA LEU A 155 0.85 -12.14 -0.69
C LEU A 155 -0.61 -11.93 -1.10
N HIS A 156 -1.38 -13.01 -1.06
CA HIS A 156 -2.80 -13.01 -1.37
C HIS A 156 -3.64 -12.86 -0.10
N MET A 157 -4.54 -11.88 -0.09
CA MET A 157 -5.45 -11.57 1.02
C MET A 157 -6.89 -11.51 0.51
N GLY A 158 -7.55 -12.67 0.44
CA GLY A 158 -8.90 -12.77 -0.10
C GLY A 158 -8.97 -12.31 -1.56
N ASP A 159 -9.59 -11.16 -1.80
CA ASP A 159 -9.90 -10.63 -3.15
C ASP A 159 -8.74 -9.86 -3.80
N TYR A 160 -7.61 -9.64 -3.10
CA TYR A 160 -6.49 -8.88 -3.63
C TYR A 160 -5.13 -9.49 -3.27
N ALA A 161 -4.09 -9.02 -3.94
CA ALA A 161 -2.70 -9.35 -3.63
C ALA A 161 -1.85 -8.08 -3.61
N PHE A 162 -0.76 -8.11 -2.83
CA PHE A 162 0.23 -7.05 -2.81
C PHE A 162 1.65 -7.61 -2.78
N LEU A 163 2.60 -6.78 -3.24
CA LEU A 163 4.02 -7.13 -3.25
C LEU A 163 4.69 -6.66 -1.96
N ILE A 164 5.44 -7.57 -1.34
CA ILE A 164 6.18 -7.32 -0.11
C ILE A 164 7.55 -8.03 -0.17
N ALA A 165 8.57 -7.42 0.41
CA ALA A 165 9.85 -8.05 0.63
C ALA A 165 9.71 -9.24 1.58
N SER A 166 10.46 -10.31 1.36
CA SER A 166 10.68 -11.33 2.41
C SER A 166 11.42 -10.69 3.60
N PRO A 167 11.43 -11.32 4.78
CA PRO A 167 12.16 -10.82 5.95
C PRO A 167 13.61 -10.47 5.63
N GLU A 168 14.30 -11.37 4.94
CA GLU A 168 15.71 -11.24 4.54
C GLU A 168 15.90 -10.03 3.63
N LYS A 169 15.04 -9.91 2.62
CA LYS A 169 15.08 -8.79 1.69
C LYS A 169 14.77 -7.46 2.36
N ALA A 170 13.79 -7.44 3.27
CA ALA A 170 13.45 -6.25 4.05
C ALA A 170 14.63 -5.78 4.90
N LEU A 171 15.41 -6.73 5.48
CA LEU A 171 16.60 -6.45 6.24
C LEU A 171 17.72 -5.90 5.33
N CYS A 172 17.95 -6.47 4.16
CA CYS A 172 18.87 -5.94 3.15
C CYS A 172 18.53 -4.49 2.77
N ASP A 173 17.27 -4.23 2.48
CA ASP A 173 16.79 -2.89 2.08
C ASP A 173 16.91 -1.88 3.22
N LEU A 174 16.69 -2.30 4.47
CA LEU A 174 16.85 -1.47 5.65
C LEU A 174 18.32 -1.06 5.85
N ILE A 175 19.24 -2.02 5.80
CA ILE A 175 20.68 -1.77 5.89
C ILE A 175 21.14 -0.86 4.74
N ALA A 176 20.71 -1.15 3.50
CA ALA A 176 21.09 -0.40 2.31
C ALA A 176 20.66 1.07 2.37
N ASN A 177 19.52 1.37 2.99
CA ASN A 177 18.96 2.72 3.07
C ASN A 177 19.28 3.48 4.36
N SER A 178 19.86 2.83 5.36
CA SER A 178 20.35 3.51 6.55
C SER A 178 21.73 4.15 6.28
N SER A 179 21.88 5.43 6.53
CA SER A 179 23.20 6.11 6.43
C SER A 179 24.15 5.74 7.57
N LYS A 180 23.61 5.34 8.71
CA LYS A 180 24.36 5.08 9.94
C LYS A 180 24.87 3.65 10.05
N VAL A 181 24.23 2.69 9.39
CA VAL A 181 24.59 1.26 9.47
C VAL A 181 25.75 0.95 8.54
N ASN A 182 26.80 0.37 9.08
CA ASN A 182 27.95 -0.14 8.35
C ASN A 182 28.53 -1.34 9.11
N LEU A 183 28.12 -2.54 8.73
CA LEU A 183 28.46 -3.78 9.41
C LEU A 183 29.81 -4.30 8.87
N ARG A 184 30.91 -4.01 9.57
CA ARG A 184 32.26 -4.44 9.20
C ARG A 184 32.69 -5.70 9.94
N TYR A 185 32.24 -5.85 11.19
CA TYR A 185 32.59 -6.94 12.08
C TYR A 185 31.37 -7.72 12.52
N LEU A 186 31.53 -8.96 12.97
CA LEU A 186 30.42 -9.78 13.46
C LEU A 186 29.74 -9.17 14.69
N THR A 187 30.52 -8.50 15.53
CA THR A 187 29.99 -7.74 16.69
C THR A 187 29.09 -6.58 16.28
N ASP A 188 29.35 -5.94 15.11
CA ASP A 188 28.47 -4.88 14.61
C ASP A 188 27.10 -5.46 14.20
N VAL A 189 27.10 -6.70 13.67
CA VAL A 189 25.86 -7.39 13.29
C VAL A 189 25.05 -7.74 14.53
N GLU A 190 25.69 -8.32 15.54
CA GLU A 190 25.05 -8.69 16.81
C GLU A 190 24.38 -7.48 17.43
N HIS A 191 25.13 -6.39 17.64
CA HIS A 191 24.60 -5.15 18.18
C HIS A 191 23.44 -4.58 17.33
N TYR A 192 23.60 -4.59 16.01
CA TYR A 192 22.57 -4.07 15.11
C TYR A 192 21.25 -4.88 15.19
N ILE A 193 21.35 -6.21 15.20
CA ILE A 193 20.17 -7.09 15.23
C ILE A 193 19.49 -7.03 16.60
N GLU A 194 20.25 -7.13 17.71
CA GLU A 194 19.68 -7.20 19.04
C GLU A 194 19.30 -5.84 19.62
N GLU A 195 20.15 -4.82 19.47
CA GLU A 195 19.97 -3.53 20.13
C GLU A 195 19.30 -2.48 19.26
N ASP A 196 19.74 -2.35 17.97
CA ASP A 196 19.23 -1.29 17.10
C ASP A 196 17.85 -1.60 16.53
N ILE A 197 17.64 -2.82 15.98
CA ILE A 197 16.37 -3.22 15.37
C ILE A 197 15.58 -4.22 16.20
N ARG A 198 16.18 -4.79 17.24
CA ARG A 198 15.56 -5.66 18.23
C ARG A 198 14.81 -6.85 17.64
N ILE A 199 15.46 -7.53 16.68
CA ILE A 199 14.99 -8.82 16.16
C ILE A 199 15.42 -9.91 17.17
N ASP A 200 14.50 -10.79 17.54
CA ASP A 200 14.79 -11.97 18.32
C ASP A 200 15.80 -12.86 17.60
N MET A 201 16.87 -13.27 18.28
CA MET A 201 17.94 -14.04 17.69
C MET A 201 17.50 -15.43 17.21
N GLU A 202 16.51 -16.04 17.87
CA GLU A 202 15.94 -17.31 17.38
C GLU A 202 15.24 -17.12 16.04
N GLU A 203 14.53 -16.00 15.85
CA GLU A 203 13.89 -15.65 14.57
C GLU A 203 14.91 -15.24 13.53
N PHE A 204 16.00 -14.53 13.93
CA PHE A 204 17.09 -14.19 13.02
C PHE A 204 17.76 -15.43 12.41
N TYR A 205 18.06 -16.44 13.22
CA TYR A 205 18.71 -17.68 12.73
C TYR A 205 17.80 -18.56 11.85
N LYS A 206 16.49 -18.29 11.77
CA LYS A 206 15.55 -18.95 10.84
C LYS A 206 15.54 -18.32 9.44
N LEU A 207 16.22 -17.19 9.25
CA LEU A 207 16.23 -16.49 7.96
C LEU A 207 16.93 -17.30 6.88
N ASP A 208 16.42 -17.19 5.65
CA ASP A 208 16.94 -17.90 4.49
C ASP A 208 18.21 -17.23 3.95
N ALA A 209 19.34 -17.92 4.10
CA ALA A 209 20.64 -17.45 3.63
C ALA A 209 20.69 -17.18 2.11
N THR A 210 19.86 -17.89 1.32
CA THR A 210 19.89 -17.80 -0.16
C THR A 210 19.47 -16.42 -0.65
N VAL A 211 18.52 -15.77 0.02
CA VAL A 211 18.08 -14.41 -0.35
C VAL A 211 19.21 -13.39 -0.17
N PHE A 212 20.00 -13.52 0.90
CA PHE A 212 21.18 -12.66 1.11
C PHE A 212 22.26 -12.90 0.05
N GLU A 213 22.49 -14.18 -0.30
CA GLU A 213 23.44 -14.56 -1.35
C GLU A 213 23.03 -13.96 -2.71
N ASP A 214 21.77 -14.08 -3.08
CA ASP A 214 21.24 -13.51 -4.31
C ASP A 214 21.34 -11.97 -4.33
N TYR A 215 21.08 -11.33 -3.19
CA TYR A 215 21.24 -9.87 -3.06
C TYR A 215 22.68 -9.42 -3.26
N ILE A 216 23.66 -10.17 -2.69
CA ILE A 216 25.09 -9.92 -2.86
C ILE A 216 25.48 -10.12 -4.33
N LYS A 217 25.05 -11.22 -4.94
CA LYS A 217 25.37 -11.61 -6.32
C LYS A 217 24.94 -10.55 -7.36
N VAL A 218 23.78 -9.90 -7.14
CA VAL A 218 23.31 -8.83 -8.03
C VAL A 218 23.96 -7.47 -7.75
N GLY A 219 24.93 -7.39 -6.83
CA GLY A 219 25.62 -6.14 -6.49
C GLY A 219 24.73 -5.14 -5.74
N GLY A 220 23.88 -5.64 -4.84
CA GLY A 220 23.00 -4.79 -4.03
C GLY A 220 23.79 -3.75 -3.23
N LYS A 221 23.15 -2.63 -2.94
CA LYS A 221 23.79 -1.54 -2.18
C LYS A 221 24.22 -2.01 -0.80
N LYS A 222 25.45 -1.68 -0.38
CA LYS A 222 26.10 -2.16 0.86
C LYS A 222 26.26 -3.69 0.93
N ALA A 223 26.53 -4.32 -0.20
CA ALA A 223 26.76 -5.77 -0.28
C ALA A 223 27.79 -6.26 0.76
N ASP A 224 28.85 -5.49 1.03
CA ASP A 224 29.86 -5.83 2.05
C ASP A 224 29.25 -6.00 3.45
N SER A 225 28.34 -5.12 3.87
CA SER A 225 27.60 -5.25 5.14
C SER A 225 26.72 -6.49 5.14
N ILE A 226 26.09 -6.82 4.00
CA ILE A 226 25.26 -8.03 3.87
C ILE A 226 26.13 -9.29 3.89
N VAL A 227 27.35 -9.26 3.34
CA VAL A 227 28.33 -10.36 3.46
C VAL A 227 28.66 -10.62 4.94
N THR A 228 28.89 -9.56 5.73
CA THR A 228 29.20 -9.70 7.16
C THR A 228 27.99 -10.26 7.92
N LEU A 229 26.78 -9.79 7.61
CA LEU A 229 25.53 -10.31 8.18
C LEU A 229 25.32 -11.79 7.83
N LEU A 230 25.55 -12.19 6.57
CA LEU A 230 25.44 -13.58 6.14
C LEU A 230 26.47 -14.49 6.84
N LYS A 231 27.71 -14.00 7.08
CA LYS A 231 28.72 -14.74 7.86
C LYS A 231 28.24 -14.94 9.31
N TYR A 232 27.58 -13.95 9.89
CA TYR A 232 27.03 -14.05 11.24
C TYR A 232 25.86 -15.05 11.30
N LEU A 233 24.95 -15.01 10.33
CA LEU A 233 23.82 -15.93 10.21
C LEU A 233 24.23 -17.41 10.09
N LYS A 234 25.38 -17.69 9.41
CA LYS A 234 25.90 -19.06 9.19
C LYS A 234 26.80 -19.56 10.32
N ARG A 235 26.94 -18.84 11.41
CA ARG A 235 27.76 -19.20 12.56
C ARG A 235 27.05 -20.20 13.47
#